data_dc642f5defe90e877152cbf2634fd04b
#
_entry.id   dc642f5defe90e877152cbf2634fd04b
#
_cell.length_a   1.000
_cell.length_b   1.000
_cell.length_c   1.000
_cell.angle_alpha   90.00
_cell.angle_beta   90.00
_cell.angle_gamma   90.00
#
_symmetry.space_group_name_H-M   'P 1'
#
loop_
_entity.id
_entity.type
_entity.pdbx_description
1 polymer ?
#
loop_
_entity_poly.entity_id
_entity_poly.type
_entity_poly.pdbx_seq_one_letter_code
_entity_poly.pdbx_strand_id
1 'polypeptide(L)'
;MSEPLIRSAGPGDGVALARLIGQLEYEVTPDEVAERLVAMEAEGRLVLVAELEGEVMACLSTSIMRVLHRPAPVGRISMMVVDERLRNRGIGAALVRAAERLLAERGCYMVEVTSHVRRTDAHRFYERLGYERTSVRLARTL
;
A
#
# COMPACT_ATOMS: atom_id res chain seq x y z
N MET A 1 -15.48 6.18 -17.92
CA MET A 1 -14.39 6.53 -16.99
C MET A 1 -13.12 5.82 -17.40
N SER A 2 -12.03 6.54 -17.43
CA SER A 2 -10.73 5.96 -17.81
C SER A 2 -10.24 4.96 -16.76
N GLU A 3 -9.47 3.98 -17.21
CA GLU A 3 -8.80 3.07 -16.28
C GLU A 3 -7.69 3.82 -15.56
N PRO A 4 -7.42 3.50 -14.29
CA PRO A 4 -6.33 4.12 -13.57
C PRO A 4 -4.98 3.70 -14.13
N LEU A 5 -4.07 4.65 -14.19
CA LEU A 5 -2.67 4.37 -14.48
C LEU A 5 -1.96 4.06 -13.16
N ILE A 6 -1.44 2.85 -13.04
CA ILE A 6 -0.69 2.45 -11.85
C ILE A 6 0.79 2.59 -12.16
N ARG A 7 1.49 3.34 -11.33
CA ARG A 7 2.91 3.63 -11.47
C ARG A 7 3.58 3.77 -10.12
N SER A 8 4.91 3.79 -10.13
CA SER A 8 5.66 4.07 -8.90
C SER A 8 5.47 5.53 -8.49
N ALA A 9 5.39 5.76 -7.18
CA ALA A 9 5.34 7.11 -6.63
C ALA A 9 6.70 7.80 -6.81
N GLY A 10 6.66 9.11 -7.00
CA GLY A 10 7.84 9.94 -7.10
C GLY A 10 7.75 11.17 -6.20
N PRO A 11 8.86 11.95 -6.08
CA PRO A 11 8.87 13.13 -5.19
C PRO A 11 7.79 14.15 -5.50
N GLY A 12 7.36 14.25 -6.75
CA GLY A 12 6.26 15.14 -7.17
C GLY A 12 4.89 14.76 -6.65
N ASP A 13 4.75 13.59 -6.03
CA ASP A 13 3.47 13.11 -5.53
C ASP A 13 3.21 13.46 -4.06
N GLY A 14 4.11 14.21 -3.43
CA GLY A 14 4.04 14.50 -1.99
C GLY A 14 2.73 15.13 -1.54
N VAL A 15 2.23 16.12 -2.28
CA VAL A 15 0.98 16.80 -1.93
C VAL A 15 -0.21 15.83 -1.98
N ALA A 16 -0.33 15.09 -3.07
CA ALA A 16 -1.42 14.13 -3.24
C ALA A 16 -1.37 13.01 -2.18
N LEU A 17 -0.17 12.49 -1.91
CA LEU A 17 0.01 11.43 -0.92
C LEU A 17 -0.27 11.91 0.50
N ALA A 18 0.16 13.12 0.85
CA ALA A 18 -0.15 13.69 2.16
C ALA A 18 -1.65 13.81 2.37
N ARG A 19 -2.39 14.24 1.33
CA ARG A 19 -3.84 14.33 1.36
C ARG A 19 -4.50 12.96 1.56
N LEU A 20 -4.05 11.96 0.81
CA LEU A 20 -4.59 10.60 0.92
C LEU A 20 -4.31 9.98 2.28
N ILE A 21 -3.09 10.13 2.79
CA ILE A 21 -2.69 9.60 4.10
C ILE A 21 -3.54 10.27 5.20
N GLY A 22 -3.88 11.55 5.02
CA GLY A 22 -4.79 12.26 5.93
C GLY A 22 -6.16 11.60 6.04
N GLN A 23 -6.63 10.94 4.99
CA GLN A 23 -7.90 10.21 5.03
C GLN A 23 -7.83 8.94 5.90
N LEU A 24 -6.62 8.49 6.25
CA LEU A 24 -6.40 7.42 7.23
C LEU A 24 -6.18 7.97 8.64
N GLU A 25 -6.39 9.27 8.83
CA GLU A 25 -6.26 9.95 10.12
C GLU A 25 -4.82 10.11 10.61
N TYR A 26 -3.84 10.06 9.68
CA TYR A 26 -2.46 10.39 9.99
C TYR A 26 -2.14 11.79 9.49
N GLU A 27 -1.40 12.55 10.28
CA GLU A 27 -0.95 13.88 9.88
C GLU A 27 0.48 13.80 9.34
N VAL A 28 0.63 14.13 8.06
CA VAL A 28 1.94 14.19 7.41
C VAL A 28 1.95 15.39 6.47
N THR A 29 3.12 16.00 6.32
CA THR A 29 3.31 17.09 5.37
C THR A 29 3.80 16.53 4.03
N PRO A 30 3.60 17.26 2.92
CA PRO A 30 4.16 16.86 1.63
C PRO A 30 5.69 16.65 1.67
N ASP A 31 6.41 17.49 2.39
CA ASP A 31 7.86 17.37 2.52
C ASP A 31 8.27 16.12 3.28
N GLU A 32 7.56 15.78 4.36
CA GLU A 32 7.79 14.54 5.09
C GLU A 32 7.55 13.31 4.21
N VAL A 33 6.50 13.34 3.41
CA VAL A 33 6.20 12.25 2.48
C VAL A 33 7.32 12.11 1.45
N ALA A 34 7.73 13.22 0.83
CA ALA A 34 8.80 13.19 -0.17
C ALA A 34 10.10 12.63 0.41
N GLU A 35 10.46 13.03 1.62
CA GLU A 35 11.64 12.55 2.32
C GLU A 35 11.55 11.04 2.60
N ARG A 36 10.40 10.58 3.06
CA ARG A 36 10.16 9.15 3.32
C ARG A 36 10.20 8.31 2.05
N LEU A 37 9.68 8.84 0.94
CA LEU A 37 9.75 8.15 -0.35
C LEU A 37 11.19 7.90 -0.79
N VAL A 38 12.07 8.90 -0.62
CA VAL A 38 13.49 8.75 -0.95
C VAL A 38 14.12 7.65 -0.10
N ALA A 39 13.84 7.64 1.21
CA ALA A 39 14.37 6.64 2.13
C ALA A 39 13.85 5.23 1.78
N MET A 40 12.57 5.11 1.47
CA MET A 40 11.96 3.82 1.11
C MET A 40 12.52 3.29 -0.19
N GLU A 41 12.72 4.14 -1.19
CA GLU A 41 13.32 3.74 -2.46
C GLU A 41 14.74 3.22 -2.25
N ALA A 42 15.52 3.89 -1.41
CA ALA A 42 16.87 3.45 -1.06
C ALA A 42 16.90 2.08 -0.40
N GLU A 43 15.83 1.71 0.30
CA GLU A 43 15.66 0.40 0.93
C GLU A 43 15.05 -0.65 0.00
N GLY A 44 14.80 -0.29 -1.25
CA GLY A 44 14.19 -1.20 -2.22
C GLY A 44 12.70 -1.42 -2.03
N ARG A 45 12.02 -0.57 -1.27
CA ARG A 45 10.59 -0.68 -1.04
C ARG A 45 9.81 -0.01 -2.17
N LEU A 46 8.72 -0.63 -2.55
CA LEU A 46 7.86 -0.13 -3.63
C LEU A 46 6.70 0.67 -3.06
N VAL A 47 6.45 1.84 -3.64
CA VAL A 47 5.24 2.60 -3.35
C VAL A 47 4.56 2.84 -4.69
N LEU A 48 3.30 2.41 -4.80
CA LEU A 48 2.52 2.55 -6.02
C LEU A 48 1.44 3.60 -5.83
N VAL A 49 1.14 4.31 -6.90
CA VAL A 49 0.01 5.23 -6.97
C VAL A 49 -0.88 4.85 -8.14
N ALA A 50 -2.16 5.16 -8.00
CA ALA A 50 -3.11 5.06 -9.09
C ALA A 50 -3.52 6.47 -9.50
N GLU A 51 -3.25 6.79 -10.76
CA GLU A 51 -3.54 8.08 -11.34
C GLU A 51 -4.77 7.96 -12.22
N LEU A 52 -5.73 8.84 -12.02
CA LEU A 52 -6.95 8.88 -12.80
C LEU A 52 -7.10 10.30 -13.34
N GLU A 53 -7.14 10.42 -14.66
CA GLU A 53 -7.26 11.72 -15.33
C GLU A 53 -6.21 12.75 -14.85
N GLY A 54 -4.98 12.30 -14.66
CA GLY A 54 -3.87 13.14 -14.25
C GLY A 54 -3.75 13.41 -12.75
N GLU A 55 -4.67 12.88 -11.94
CA GLU A 55 -4.65 13.06 -10.48
C GLU A 55 -4.36 11.74 -9.77
N VAL A 56 -3.49 11.78 -8.77
CA VAL A 56 -3.23 10.63 -7.91
C VAL A 56 -4.39 10.46 -6.94
N MET A 57 -5.11 9.36 -7.07
CA MET A 57 -6.34 9.09 -6.33
C MET A 57 -6.23 7.92 -5.37
N ALA A 58 -5.12 7.21 -5.38
CA ALA A 58 -4.90 6.08 -4.48
C ALA A 58 -3.41 5.79 -4.35
N CYS A 59 -3.02 5.19 -3.25
CA CYS A 59 -1.64 4.74 -3.09
C CYS A 59 -1.58 3.48 -2.25
N LEU A 60 -0.47 2.75 -2.42
CA LEU A 60 -0.19 1.51 -1.70
C LEU A 60 1.31 1.46 -1.45
N SER A 61 1.70 1.25 -0.19
CA SER A 61 3.09 1.08 0.16
C SER A 61 3.38 -0.36 0.55
N THR A 62 4.59 -0.81 0.26
CA THR A 62 5.02 -2.17 0.52
C THR A 62 6.31 -2.22 1.32
N SER A 63 6.60 -3.38 1.87
CA SER A 63 7.92 -3.75 2.36
C SER A 63 8.18 -5.20 1.98
N ILE A 64 9.47 -5.55 1.93
CA ILE A 64 9.90 -6.92 1.67
C ILE A 64 10.73 -7.34 2.86
N MET A 65 10.38 -8.48 3.45
CA MET A 65 11.05 -8.98 4.65
C MET A 65 11.62 -10.36 4.40
N ARG A 66 12.93 -10.47 4.64
CA ARG A 66 13.56 -11.78 4.73
C ARG A 66 13.55 -12.19 6.18
N VAL A 67 12.90 -13.32 6.48
CA VAL A 67 12.78 -13.82 7.85
C VAL A 67 13.42 -15.20 7.96
N LEU A 68 13.97 -15.48 9.13
CA LEU A 68 14.80 -16.65 9.32
C LEU A 68 14.05 -17.97 9.15
N HIS A 69 12.78 -18.00 9.49
CA HIS A 69 11.97 -19.23 9.54
C HIS A 69 11.10 -19.46 8.29
N ARG A 70 11.33 -18.71 7.21
CA ARG A 70 10.54 -18.85 6.00
C ARG A 70 11.45 -19.09 4.80
N PRO A 71 10.97 -19.85 3.78
CA PRO A 71 11.82 -20.30 2.67
C PRO A 71 12.21 -19.20 1.69
N ALA A 72 11.48 -18.08 1.66
CA ALA A 72 11.72 -16.97 0.74
C ALA A 72 11.18 -15.67 1.37
N PRO A 73 11.51 -14.49 0.80
CA PRO A 73 11.01 -13.25 1.32
C PRO A 73 9.48 -13.15 1.34
N VAL A 74 8.97 -12.40 2.29
CA VAL A 74 7.54 -12.08 2.42
C VAL A 74 7.33 -10.63 2.03
N GLY A 75 6.40 -10.38 1.11
CA GLY A 75 5.96 -9.04 0.79
C GLY A 75 4.86 -8.59 1.75
N ARG A 76 4.88 -7.33 2.14
CA ARG A 76 3.85 -6.77 3.00
C ARG A 76 3.25 -5.53 2.37
N ILE A 77 1.94 -5.46 2.34
CA ILE A 77 1.24 -4.21 2.08
C ILE A 77 1.13 -3.50 3.42
N SER A 78 1.89 -2.43 3.58
CA SER A 78 1.97 -1.71 4.84
C SER A 78 0.92 -0.60 4.98
N MET A 79 0.43 -0.10 3.85
CA MET A 79 -0.61 0.93 3.83
C MET A 79 -1.27 0.93 2.46
N MET A 80 -2.58 1.11 2.44
CA MET A 80 -3.29 1.39 1.19
C MET A 80 -4.43 2.36 1.48
N VAL A 81 -4.60 3.35 0.63
CA VAL A 81 -5.72 4.28 0.70
C VAL A 81 -6.20 4.59 -0.71
N VAL A 82 -7.51 4.55 -0.89
CA VAL A 82 -8.19 5.01 -2.09
C VAL A 82 -9.00 6.24 -1.69
N ASP A 83 -8.91 7.29 -2.50
CA ASP A 83 -9.66 8.51 -2.23
C ASP A 83 -11.13 8.15 -1.95
N GLU A 84 -11.70 8.72 -0.87
CA GLU A 84 -13.04 8.38 -0.42
C GLU A 84 -14.12 8.61 -1.49
N ARG A 85 -13.88 9.50 -2.45
CA ARG A 85 -14.79 9.78 -3.56
C ARG A 85 -14.82 8.67 -4.59
N LEU A 86 -13.82 7.78 -4.58
CA LEU A 86 -13.63 6.75 -5.62
C LEU A 86 -13.63 5.33 -5.07
N ARG A 87 -14.10 5.10 -3.86
CA ARG A 87 -14.18 3.77 -3.27
C ARG A 87 -15.20 2.91 -4.02
N ASN A 88 -14.98 1.60 -3.98
CA ASN A 88 -15.84 0.59 -4.62
C ASN A 88 -15.86 0.67 -6.15
N ARG A 89 -14.78 1.16 -6.77
CA ARG A 89 -14.64 1.23 -8.23
C ARG A 89 -13.51 0.34 -8.76
N GLY A 90 -13.01 -0.57 -7.93
CA GLY A 90 -11.98 -1.52 -8.36
C GLY A 90 -10.55 -0.98 -8.34
N ILE A 91 -10.33 0.26 -7.93
CA ILE A 91 -8.99 0.88 -7.90
C ILE A 91 -8.10 0.18 -6.88
N GLY A 92 -8.63 -0.08 -5.69
CA GLY A 92 -7.89 -0.79 -4.64
C GLY A 92 -7.49 -2.19 -5.08
N ALA A 93 -8.40 -2.92 -5.70
CA ALA A 93 -8.11 -4.27 -6.20
C ALA A 93 -7.00 -4.22 -7.27
N ALA A 94 -7.05 -3.25 -8.17
CA ALA A 94 -6.03 -3.08 -9.21
C ALA A 94 -4.66 -2.80 -8.59
N LEU A 95 -4.59 -1.96 -7.57
CA LEU A 95 -3.35 -1.68 -6.85
C LEU A 95 -2.80 -2.93 -6.17
N VAL A 96 -3.64 -3.68 -5.47
CA VAL A 96 -3.22 -4.90 -4.79
C VAL A 96 -2.66 -5.92 -5.80
N ARG A 97 -3.35 -6.12 -6.92
CA ARG A 97 -2.88 -7.06 -7.95
C ARG A 97 -1.55 -6.61 -8.57
N ALA A 98 -1.38 -5.31 -8.79
CA ALA A 98 -0.10 -4.78 -9.29
C ALA A 98 1.02 -5.00 -8.25
N ALA A 99 0.74 -4.76 -6.98
CA ALA A 99 1.71 -4.99 -5.92
C ALA A 99 2.10 -6.47 -5.83
N GLU A 100 1.12 -7.37 -5.91
CA GLU A 100 1.36 -8.81 -5.88
C GLU A 100 2.32 -9.24 -7.00
N ARG A 101 2.09 -8.75 -8.21
CA ARG A 101 2.96 -9.06 -9.35
C ARG A 101 4.38 -8.58 -9.13
N LEU A 102 4.54 -7.34 -8.68
CA LEU A 102 5.86 -6.77 -8.44
C LEU A 102 6.60 -7.46 -7.30
N LEU A 103 5.90 -7.80 -6.23
CA LEU A 103 6.49 -8.52 -5.10
C LEU A 103 6.90 -9.93 -5.51
N ALA A 104 6.09 -10.62 -6.31
CA ALA A 104 6.44 -11.93 -6.85
C ALA A 104 7.69 -11.85 -7.73
N GLU A 105 7.80 -10.82 -8.57
CA GLU A 105 9.00 -10.58 -9.40
C GLU A 105 10.25 -10.34 -8.54
N ARG A 106 10.07 -9.82 -7.33
CA ARG A 106 11.16 -9.60 -6.37
C ARG A 106 11.47 -10.81 -5.51
N GLY A 107 10.86 -11.97 -5.81
CA GLY A 107 11.15 -13.22 -5.13
C GLY A 107 10.28 -13.52 -3.91
N CYS A 108 9.29 -12.71 -3.62
CA CYS A 108 8.37 -12.98 -2.52
C CYS A 108 7.48 -14.18 -2.86
N TYR A 109 7.30 -15.09 -1.90
CA TYR A 109 6.46 -16.25 -2.10
C TYR A 109 5.05 -16.06 -1.53
N MET A 110 4.86 -15.03 -0.71
CA MET A 110 3.54 -14.67 -0.19
C MET A 110 3.48 -13.16 0.06
N VAL A 111 2.28 -12.65 0.12
CA VAL A 111 2.01 -11.27 0.48
C VAL A 111 1.10 -11.27 1.70
N GLU A 112 1.44 -10.46 2.67
CA GLU A 112 0.59 -10.25 3.85
C GLU A 112 0.17 -8.80 3.93
N VAL A 113 -0.91 -8.54 4.64
CA VAL A 113 -1.38 -7.19 4.92
C VAL A 113 -1.75 -7.09 6.38
N THR A 114 -1.41 -5.96 7.00
CA THR A 114 -1.87 -5.66 8.36
C THR A 114 -2.90 -4.55 8.27
N SER A 115 -3.99 -4.72 9.00
CA SER A 115 -5.07 -3.73 9.06
C SER A 115 -5.59 -3.67 10.49
N HIS A 116 -5.94 -2.47 10.91
CA HIS A 116 -6.46 -2.28 12.26
C HIS A 116 -7.73 -3.12 12.46
N VAL A 117 -7.88 -3.71 13.66
CA VAL A 117 -9.01 -4.59 13.97
C VAL A 117 -10.38 -3.93 13.76
N ARG A 118 -10.45 -2.60 13.84
CA ARG A 118 -11.68 -1.84 13.64
C ARG A 118 -12.07 -1.68 12.17
N ARG A 119 -11.17 -1.93 11.23
CA ARG A 119 -11.43 -1.74 9.81
C ARG A 119 -12.03 -2.99 9.18
N THR A 120 -13.23 -3.33 9.59
CA THR A 120 -13.93 -4.55 9.15
C THR A 120 -14.24 -4.56 7.66
N ASP A 121 -14.47 -3.40 7.06
CA ASP A 121 -14.68 -3.24 5.62
C ASP A 121 -13.37 -3.53 4.84
N ALA A 122 -12.23 -3.10 5.35
CA ALA A 122 -10.93 -3.41 4.76
C ALA A 122 -10.65 -4.92 4.85
N HIS A 123 -10.97 -5.55 5.99
CA HIS A 123 -10.82 -6.99 6.15
C HIS A 123 -11.64 -7.76 5.10
N ARG A 124 -12.89 -7.37 4.90
CA ARG A 124 -13.76 -7.99 3.88
C ARG A 124 -13.21 -7.78 2.47
N PHE A 125 -12.67 -6.58 2.21
CA PHE A 125 -12.04 -6.28 0.94
C PHE A 125 -10.89 -7.25 0.64
N TYR A 126 -9.96 -7.42 1.60
CA TYR A 126 -8.83 -8.33 1.41
C TYR A 126 -9.25 -9.79 1.33
N GLU A 127 -10.24 -10.18 2.13
CA GLU A 127 -10.78 -11.54 2.08
C GLU A 127 -11.37 -11.88 0.72
N ARG A 128 -12.05 -10.92 0.08
CA ARG A 128 -12.57 -11.09 -1.29
C ARG A 128 -11.45 -11.27 -2.31
N LEU A 129 -10.27 -10.74 -2.04
CA LEU A 129 -9.10 -10.90 -2.92
C LEU A 129 -8.32 -12.19 -2.64
N GLY A 130 -8.75 -13.00 -1.68
CA GLY A 130 -8.14 -14.28 -1.36
C GLY A 130 -7.22 -14.27 -0.15
N TYR A 131 -7.18 -13.16 0.60
CA TYR A 131 -6.38 -13.07 1.82
C TYR A 131 -7.11 -13.74 2.98
N GLU A 132 -6.38 -14.48 3.79
CA GLU A 132 -6.93 -15.19 4.95
C GLU A 132 -6.41 -14.56 6.25
N ARG A 133 -7.22 -14.62 7.28
CA ARG A 133 -6.81 -14.16 8.60
C ARG A 133 -5.91 -15.21 9.22
N THR A 134 -4.67 -14.86 9.52
CA THR A 134 -3.66 -15.82 9.98
C THR A 134 -3.08 -15.50 11.35
N SER A 135 -2.95 -14.23 11.72
CA SER A 135 -2.26 -13.87 12.95
C SER A 135 -2.79 -12.56 13.52
N VAL A 136 -2.37 -12.28 14.75
CA VAL A 136 -2.70 -11.05 15.46
C VAL A 136 -1.43 -10.22 15.57
N ARG A 137 -1.52 -8.92 15.31
CA ARG A 137 -0.40 -7.99 15.47
C ARG A 137 -0.45 -7.37 16.85
N LEU A 138 0.67 -7.47 17.57
CA LEU A 138 0.86 -6.81 18.86
C LEU A 138 1.93 -5.75 18.68
N ALA A 139 1.67 -4.54 19.15
CA ALA A 139 2.60 -3.43 18.98
C ALA A 139 2.75 -2.64 20.29
N ARG A 140 3.94 -2.12 20.51
CA ARG A 140 4.25 -1.26 21.64
C ARG A 140 5.16 -0.13 21.17
N THR A 141 4.79 1.10 21.49
CA THR A 141 5.64 2.25 21.21
C THR A 141 6.81 2.29 22.20
N LEU A 142 8.00 2.54 21.69
CA LEU A 142 9.22 2.61 22.49
C LEU A 142 9.55 4.05 22.87
#